data_5a5d911afc6fc068f45f7cdb2797122e
#
_entry.id   5a5d911afc6fc068f45f7cdb2797122e
#
_cell.length_a   1.000
_cell.length_b   1.000
_cell.length_c   1.000
_cell.angle_alpha   90.00
_cell.angle_beta   90.00
_cell.angle_gamma   90.00
#
_symmetry.space_group_name_H-M   'P 1'
#
loop_
_entity.id
_entity.type
_entity.pdbx_description
1 polymer ?
#
loop_
_entity_poly.entity_id
_entity_poly.type
_entity_poly.pdbx_seq_one_letter_code
_entity_poly.pdbx_strand_id
1 'polypeptide(L)'
;MRLVMHKITPFLWFDQQAEEAMLFYTSIFKNSKVGEVQRYGEGGHGKAGSVMTASFELEGQAFTALNGGPYYSLTPAVSFFINCQD
;
A
#
# COMPACT_ATOMS: atom_id res chain seq x y z
N MET A 1 12.66 11.09 -21.37
CA MET A 1 11.91 10.42 -20.29
C MET A 1 12.75 10.37 -19.03
N ARG A 2 12.13 10.61 -17.94
CA ARG A 2 12.83 10.61 -16.66
C ARG A 2 12.38 9.42 -15.83
N LEU A 3 13.35 8.65 -15.36
CA LEU A 3 13.08 7.50 -14.48
C LEU A 3 13.08 7.99 -13.04
N VAL A 4 11.96 7.78 -12.36
CA VAL A 4 11.84 8.15 -10.95
C VAL A 4 12.00 6.89 -10.11
N MET A 5 12.97 6.92 -9.21
CA MET A 5 13.19 5.81 -8.29
C MET A 5 12.89 6.29 -6.87
N HIS A 6 12.02 5.59 -6.21
CA HIS A 6 11.68 5.91 -4.82
C HIS A 6 12.64 5.19 -3.90
N LYS A 7 13.45 5.95 -3.16
CA LYS A 7 14.40 5.37 -2.22
C LYS A 7 13.76 4.97 -0.91
N ILE A 8 12.64 5.60 -0.57
CA ILE A 8 11.92 5.31 0.66
C ILE A 8 10.47 5.06 0.29
N THR A 9 9.97 3.89 0.62
CA THR A 9 8.59 3.52 0.35
C THR A 9 7.95 3.07 1.65
N PRO A 10 6.97 3.83 2.16
CA PRO A 10 6.25 3.39 3.36
C PRO A 10 5.46 2.12 3.11
N PHE A 11 5.54 1.20 4.05
CA PHE A 11 4.73 -0.01 4.05
C PHE A 11 3.66 0.14 5.11
N LEU A 12 2.41 -0.11 4.71
CA LEU A 12 1.27 -0.02 5.61
C LEU A 12 0.80 -1.44 5.91
N TRP A 13 0.76 -1.79 7.18
CA TRP A 13 0.41 -3.15 7.61
C TRP A 13 -1.09 -3.30 7.71
N PHE A 14 -1.60 -4.36 7.12
CA PHE A 14 -3.01 -4.74 7.23
C PHE A 14 -3.10 -6.23 7.56
N ASP A 15 -4.23 -6.65 8.14
CA ASP A 15 -4.50 -8.06 8.31
C ASP A 15 -4.80 -8.71 6.96
N GLN A 16 -5.86 -8.27 6.30
CA GLN A 16 -6.26 -8.82 4.99
C GLN A 16 -6.80 -7.76 4.03
N GLN A 17 -6.72 -6.48 4.37
CA GLN A 17 -7.39 -5.41 3.64
C GLN A 17 -6.49 -4.60 2.73
N ALA A 18 -5.31 -5.10 2.37
CA ALA A 18 -4.36 -4.31 1.60
C ALA A 18 -4.91 -3.87 0.25
N GLU A 19 -5.56 -4.78 -0.48
CA GLU A 19 -6.10 -4.45 -1.78
C GLU A 19 -7.27 -3.46 -1.67
N GLU A 20 -8.13 -3.65 -0.69
CA GLU A 20 -9.22 -2.71 -0.44
C GLU A 20 -8.69 -1.33 -0.11
N ALA A 21 -7.63 -1.25 0.72
CA ALA A 21 -7.02 0.01 1.08
C ALA A 21 -6.43 0.70 -0.14
N MET A 22 -5.74 -0.05 -1.00
CA MET A 22 -5.18 0.50 -2.23
C MET A 22 -6.28 1.12 -3.09
N LEU A 23 -7.36 0.39 -3.31
CA LEU A 23 -8.45 0.86 -4.15
C LEU A 23 -9.15 2.07 -3.53
N PHE A 24 -9.30 2.07 -2.21
CA PHE A 24 -9.91 3.19 -1.50
C PHE A 24 -9.08 4.47 -1.66
N TYR A 25 -7.79 4.39 -1.35
CA TYR A 25 -6.94 5.57 -1.40
C TYR A 25 -6.76 6.10 -2.82
N THR A 26 -6.61 5.22 -3.80
CA THR A 26 -6.47 5.67 -5.17
C THR A 26 -7.76 6.27 -5.72
N SER A 27 -8.90 5.98 -5.11
CA SER A 27 -10.16 6.59 -5.52
C SER A 27 -10.32 8.02 -4.99
N ILE A 28 -9.58 8.38 -3.93
CA ILE A 28 -9.70 9.69 -3.29
C ILE A 28 -8.81 10.73 -3.97
N PHE A 29 -7.57 10.35 -4.29
CA PHE A 29 -6.59 11.29 -4.84
C PHE A 29 -6.63 11.29 -6.35
N LYS A 30 -6.69 12.48 -6.95
CA LYS A 30 -6.78 12.61 -8.41
C LYS A 30 -5.53 12.11 -9.11
N ASN A 31 -4.37 12.42 -8.56
CA ASN A 31 -3.10 11.99 -9.13
C ASN A 31 -2.63 10.75 -8.40
N SER A 32 -3.21 9.62 -8.76
CA SER A 32 -2.90 8.35 -8.12
C SER A 32 -2.83 7.24 -9.15
N LYS A 33 -2.12 6.18 -8.80
CA LYS A 33 -1.96 5.03 -9.66
C LYS A 33 -2.01 3.76 -8.85
N VAL A 34 -2.71 2.77 -9.37
CA VAL A 34 -2.66 1.42 -8.85
C VAL A 34 -1.42 0.75 -9.43
N GLY A 35 -0.60 0.17 -8.58
CA GLY A 35 0.60 -0.53 -9.00
C GLY A 35 0.42 -2.04 -9.03
N GLU A 36 1.47 -2.75 -8.67
CA GLU A 36 1.47 -4.20 -8.73
C GLU A 36 0.86 -4.81 -7.49
N VAL A 37 0.17 -5.93 -7.69
CA VAL A 37 -0.32 -6.77 -6.60
C VAL A 37 0.46 -8.06 -6.63
N GLN A 38 1.11 -8.40 -5.52
CA GLN A 38 1.84 -9.66 -5.39
C GLN A 38 1.07 -10.57 -4.45
N ARG A 39 1.12 -11.86 -4.74
CA ARG A 39 0.35 -12.84 -3.98
C ARG A 39 1.28 -13.82 -3.29
N TYR A 40 0.80 -14.39 -2.19
CA TYR A 40 1.54 -15.42 -1.47
C TYR A 40 1.67 -16.67 -2.34
N GLY A 41 2.87 -17.23 -2.33
CA GLY A 41 3.09 -18.55 -2.91
C GLY A 41 2.93 -19.62 -1.85
N GLU A 42 3.12 -20.87 -2.26
CA GLU A 42 3.09 -21.99 -1.33
C GLU A 42 4.28 -21.89 -0.39
N GLY A 43 4.04 -22.16 0.88
CA GLY A 43 5.09 -22.10 1.89
C GLY A 43 5.29 -20.71 2.49
N GLY A 44 4.54 -19.71 2.06
CA GLY A 44 4.60 -18.38 2.64
C GLY A 44 3.79 -18.28 3.93
N HIS A 45 3.81 -17.07 4.52
CA HIS A 45 3.10 -16.83 5.78
C HIS A 45 1.60 -16.73 5.60
N GLY A 46 1.13 -16.43 4.40
CA GLY A 46 -0.28 -16.33 4.13
C GLY A 46 -0.78 -17.47 3.28
N LYS A 47 -2.09 -17.48 3.05
CA LYS A 47 -2.70 -18.52 2.21
C LYS A 47 -2.24 -18.31 0.76
N ALA A 48 -1.80 -19.39 0.13
CA ALA A 48 -1.34 -19.34 -1.27
C ALA A 48 -2.43 -18.77 -2.17
N GLY A 49 -2.06 -17.81 -3.01
CA GLY A 49 -2.98 -17.13 -3.92
C GLY A 49 -3.63 -15.89 -3.34
N SER A 50 -3.56 -15.67 -2.03
CA SER A 50 -4.09 -14.44 -1.45
C SER A 50 -3.10 -13.29 -1.65
N VAL A 51 -3.61 -12.06 -1.55
CA VAL A 51 -2.79 -10.87 -1.77
C VAL A 51 -1.78 -10.72 -0.64
N MET A 52 -0.51 -10.58 -1.01
CA MET A 52 0.56 -10.31 -0.06
C MET A 52 0.82 -8.80 0.03
N THR A 53 1.07 -8.16 -1.11
CA THR A 53 1.33 -6.73 -1.16
C THR A 53 0.54 -6.10 -2.30
N ALA A 54 0.20 -4.82 -2.12
CA ALA A 54 -0.45 -4.03 -3.16
C ALA A 54 0.25 -2.67 -3.19
N SER A 55 0.88 -2.36 -4.31
CA SER A 55 1.63 -1.12 -4.49
C SER A 55 0.76 -0.07 -5.13
N PHE A 56 0.94 1.18 -4.72
CA PHE A 56 0.20 2.28 -5.32
C PHE A 56 0.96 3.59 -5.12
N GLU A 57 0.54 4.62 -5.85
CA GLU A 57 1.10 5.96 -5.72
C GLU A 57 -0.03 6.94 -5.46
N LEU A 58 0.22 7.86 -4.54
CA LEU A 58 -0.68 8.97 -4.24
C LEU A 58 0.12 10.25 -4.38
N GLU A 59 -0.26 11.10 -5.30
CA GLU A 59 0.39 12.39 -5.55
C GLU A 59 1.91 12.23 -5.72
N GLY A 60 2.32 11.19 -6.43
CA GLY A 60 3.73 10.95 -6.72
C GLY A 60 4.50 10.19 -5.65
N GLN A 61 3.88 9.92 -4.50
CA GLN A 61 4.53 9.16 -3.43
C GLN A 61 4.13 7.70 -3.51
N ALA A 62 5.12 6.82 -3.50
CA ALA A 62 4.87 5.39 -3.52
C ALA A 62 4.52 4.87 -2.14
N PHE A 63 3.59 3.94 -2.09
CA PHE A 63 3.20 3.21 -0.89
C PHE A 63 3.05 1.74 -1.22
N THR A 64 3.23 0.90 -0.22
CA THR A 64 2.92 -0.52 -0.35
C THR A 64 2.07 -0.94 0.82
N ALA A 65 0.93 -1.54 0.55
CA ALA A 65 0.08 -2.12 1.57
C ALA A 65 0.42 -3.60 1.69
N LEU A 66 0.65 -4.07 2.90
CA LEU A 66 1.08 -5.44 3.18
C LEU A 66 0.02 -6.14 4.00
N ASN A 67 -0.42 -7.31 3.52
CA ASN A 67 -1.26 -8.19 4.32
C ASN A 67 -0.36 -9.11 5.13
N GLY A 68 0.00 -8.66 6.32
CA GLY A 68 0.94 -9.39 7.15
C GLY A 68 0.28 -10.23 8.24
N GLY A 69 -1.05 -10.22 8.31
CA GLY A 69 -1.78 -10.96 9.33
C GLY A 69 -2.10 -10.10 10.55
N PRO A 70 -2.68 -10.70 11.58
CA PRO A 70 -3.24 -9.94 12.70
C PRO A 70 -2.22 -9.56 13.79
N TYR A 71 -0.93 -9.70 13.53
CA TYR A 71 0.09 -9.46 14.55
C TYR A 71 0.26 -7.99 14.90
N TYR A 72 0.01 -7.08 13.95
CA TYR A 72 0.16 -5.66 14.17
C TYR A 72 -1.05 -4.93 13.60
N SER A 73 -1.22 -3.69 14.00
CA SER A 73 -2.26 -2.83 13.43
C SER A 73 -1.67 -1.44 13.23
N LEU A 74 -2.34 -0.64 12.40
CA LEU A 74 -1.96 0.75 12.22
C LEU A 74 -2.18 1.50 13.52
N THR A 75 -1.24 2.37 13.87
CA THR A 75 -1.29 3.13 15.11
C THR A 75 -1.06 4.61 14.82
N PRO A 76 -1.41 5.50 15.75
CA PRO A 76 -1.12 6.93 15.57
C PRO A 76 0.35 7.28 15.70
N ALA A 77 1.23 6.30 15.93
CA ALA A 77 2.66 6.57 15.99
C ALA A 77 3.21 7.09 14.65
N VAL A 78 2.55 6.75 13.54
CA VAL A 78 2.91 7.24 12.22
C VAL A 78 1.66 7.81 11.58
N SER A 79 1.78 9.01 11.01
CA SER A 79 0.68 9.63 10.30
C SER A 79 1.19 10.31 9.04
N PHE A 80 0.27 10.52 8.10
CA PHE A 80 0.60 11.21 6.86
C PHE A 80 -0.23 12.47 6.77
N PHE A 81 0.45 13.59 6.61
CA PHE A 81 -0.20 14.89 6.51
C PHE A 81 -0.51 15.19 5.05
N ILE A 82 -1.76 15.49 4.79
CA ILE A 82 -2.21 15.82 3.43
C ILE A 82 -2.47 17.30 3.35
N ASN A 83 -1.72 17.95 2.47
CA ASN A 83 -1.80 19.38 2.29
C ASN A 83 -2.88 19.68 1.26
N CYS A 84 -3.96 20.29 1.70
CA CYS A 84 -5.08 20.62 0.83
C CYS A 84 -5.08 22.12 0.57
N GLN A 85 -5.16 22.47 -0.71
CA GLN A 85 -5.27 23.87 -1.10
C GLN A 85 -6.67 24.11 -1.59
N ASP A 86 -7.46 24.69 -0.82
CA ASP A 86 -8.75 25.14 -1.16
C ASP A 86 -9.84 24.58 -0.56
#